data_9f98561afa2f66ebd54468a1cd3dc058
#
_entry.id   9f98561afa2f66ebd54468a1cd3dc058
#
_cell.length_a   1.000
_cell.length_b   1.000
_cell.length_c   1.000
_cell.angle_alpha   90.00
_cell.angle_beta   90.00
_cell.angle_gamma   90.00
#
_symmetry.space_group_name_H-M   'P 1'
#
loop_
_entity.id
_entity.type
_entity.pdbx_description
1 polymer ?
#
loop_
_entity_poly.entity_id
_entity_poly.type
_entity_poly.pdbx_seq_one_letter_code
_entity_poly.pdbx_strand_id
1 'polypeptide(L)'
;MKRRIIEIDQDKCNGCGACADACHEGAIGMLDGKAKLLRDDYCDGLGDCLPTCPTGAITFVEREAAAYDEQAVLVNKQEKMQKQGMKLPCGCPGSHSKKIEHTECACEEAPYTEPVSRLSQWPVQIKLVPVNAPYFDGAKLLIAADCTAYAYAAFHERFIRGHITLVGCPKLDSVDYSEKLTEIIRNNDIRSVTVVRMEVPCCGGLEMATKKALQQSGKFIPWQVVTVTVNGSLKEE
;
A
#
# COMPACT_ATOMS: atom_id res chain seq x y z
N MET A 1 0.35 -32.74 -2.24
CA MET A 1 0.07 -32.46 -3.66
C MET A 1 1.40 -32.26 -4.40
N LYS A 2 1.48 -32.62 -5.67
CA LYS A 2 2.67 -32.31 -6.48
C LYS A 2 2.75 -30.80 -6.68
N ARG A 3 3.87 -30.19 -6.33
CA ARG A 3 4.12 -28.76 -6.53
C ARG A 3 5.61 -28.49 -6.71
N ARG A 4 5.93 -27.36 -7.28
CA ARG A 4 7.28 -26.85 -7.44
C ARG A 4 7.76 -26.30 -6.07
N ILE A 5 8.92 -26.75 -5.64
CA ILE A 5 9.56 -26.37 -4.37
C ILE A 5 11.07 -26.30 -4.57
N ILE A 6 11.78 -25.61 -3.70
CA ILE A 6 13.24 -25.57 -3.75
C ILE A 6 13.85 -26.83 -3.12
N GLU A 7 15.00 -27.23 -3.65
CA GLU A 7 15.91 -28.22 -3.06
C GLU A 7 17.30 -27.62 -2.96
N ILE A 8 18.00 -27.91 -1.85
CA ILE A 8 19.33 -27.37 -1.57
C ILE A 8 20.33 -28.53 -1.55
N ASP A 9 21.23 -28.51 -2.52
CA ASP A 9 22.33 -29.47 -2.60
C ASP A 9 23.35 -29.18 -1.48
N GLN A 10 23.43 -30.11 -0.54
CA GLN A 10 24.28 -29.95 0.64
C GLN A 10 25.76 -29.99 0.33
N ASP A 11 26.17 -30.68 -0.75
CA ASP A 11 27.58 -30.79 -1.14
C ASP A 11 28.06 -29.48 -1.79
N LYS A 12 27.19 -28.80 -2.54
CA LYS A 12 27.49 -27.49 -3.15
C LYS A 12 27.31 -26.32 -2.22
N CYS A 13 26.56 -26.49 -1.12
CA CYS A 13 26.30 -25.42 -0.17
C CYS A 13 27.57 -25.07 0.62
N ASN A 14 28.02 -23.82 0.52
CA ASN A 14 29.18 -23.32 1.27
C ASN A 14 28.84 -22.69 2.64
N GLY A 15 27.55 -22.65 3.01
CA GLY A 15 27.10 -22.14 4.31
C GLY A 15 27.07 -20.61 4.43
N CYS A 16 27.08 -19.85 3.33
CA CYS A 16 27.12 -18.38 3.38
C CYS A 16 25.86 -17.69 3.96
N GLY A 17 24.73 -18.39 4.05
CA GLY A 17 23.48 -17.87 4.63
C GLY A 17 22.65 -16.95 3.72
N ALA A 18 23.17 -16.49 2.59
CA ALA A 18 22.51 -15.51 1.73
C ALA A 18 21.10 -15.93 1.28
N CYS A 19 20.87 -17.22 1.07
CA CYS A 19 19.55 -17.74 0.70
C CYS A 19 18.55 -17.75 1.87
N ALA A 20 19.03 -17.90 3.10
CA ALA A 20 18.19 -17.82 4.30
C ALA A 20 17.74 -16.38 4.55
N ASP A 21 18.63 -15.41 4.30
CA ASP A 21 18.34 -13.98 4.42
C ASP A 21 17.38 -13.51 3.32
N ALA A 22 17.51 -14.06 2.10
CA ALA A 22 16.64 -13.73 0.97
C ALA A 22 15.27 -14.44 1.00
N CYS A 23 15.09 -15.44 1.88
CA CYS A 23 13.82 -16.14 1.98
C CYS A 23 12.81 -15.33 2.80
N HIS A 24 11.95 -14.60 2.12
CA HIS A 24 10.93 -13.77 2.75
C HIS A 24 9.97 -14.57 3.65
N GLU A 25 9.74 -15.85 3.32
CA GLU A 25 8.83 -16.73 4.05
C GLU A 25 9.50 -17.45 5.25
N GLY A 26 10.85 -17.33 5.36
CA GLY A 26 11.60 -17.97 6.41
C GLY A 26 11.58 -19.50 6.34
N ALA A 27 11.36 -20.04 5.14
CA ALA A 27 11.38 -21.49 4.85
C ALA A 27 12.76 -22.08 4.92
N ILE A 28 13.82 -21.29 4.69
CA ILE A 28 15.22 -21.70 4.72
C ILE A 28 15.84 -21.33 6.08
N GLY A 29 16.57 -22.25 6.68
CA GLY A 29 17.36 -22.02 7.89
C GLY A 29 18.74 -22.59 7.77
N MET A 30 19.63 -22.16 8.67
CA MET A 30 20.99 -22.67 8.78
C MET A 30 21.04 -23.78 9.83
N LEU A 31 21.43 -24.99 9.43
CA LEU A 31 21.61 -26.15 10.29
C LEU A 31 23.00 -26.73 10.03
N ASP A 32 23.78 -26.93 11.06
CA ASP A 32 25.16 -27.48 11.00
C ASP A 32 26.05 -26.72 9.98
N GLY A 33 25.88 -25.38 9.91
CA GLY A 33 26.64 -24.51 9.02
C GLY A 33 26.24 -24.58 7.55
N LYS A 34 25.13 -25.24 7.21
CA LYS A 34 24.58 -25.31 5.83
C LYS A 34 23.13 -24.91 5.78
N ALA A 35 22.71 -24.36 4.63
CA ALA A 35 21.32 -24.01 4.42
C ALA A 35 20.46 -25.25 4.19
N LYS A 36 19.29 -25.30 4.81
CA LYS A 36 18.28 -26.36 4.61
C LYS A 36 16.89 -25.79 4.53
N LEU A 37 16.04 -26.42 3.71
CA LEU A 37 14.59 -26.15 3.72
C LEU A 37 14.04 -26.75 5.03
N LEU A 38 13.51 -25.91 5.92
CA LEU A 38 13.04 -26.32 7.24
C LEU A 38 11.66 -26.97 7.18
N ARG A 39 10.79 -26.38 6.34
CA ARG A 39 9.41 -26.83 6.16
C ARG A 39 8.97 -26.58 4.73
N ASP A 40 8.30 -27.58 4.15
CA ASP A 40 7.79 -27.51 2.79
C ASP A 40 6.66 -26.48 2.65
N ASP A 41 5.77 -26.44 3.64
CA ASP A 41 4.59 -25.56 3.67
C ASP A 41 4.93 -24.07 3.86
N TYR A 42 6.18 -23.73 4.18
CA TYR A 42 6.65 -22.36 4.24
C TYR A 42 7.22 -21.84 2.91
N CYS A 43 7.61 -22.75 2.00
CA CYS A 43 8.14 -22.35 0.69
C CYS A 43 7.00 -22.04 -0.26
N ASP A 44 6.90 -20.80 -0.76
CA ASP A 44 5.92 -20.36 -1.75
C ASP A 44 6.23 -20.88 -3.18
N GLY A 45 7.50 -21.28 -3.45
CA GLY A 45 7.96 -21.76 -4.76
C GLY A 45 8.27 -20.62 -5.75
N LEU A 46 8.35 -19.36 -5.31
CA LEU A 46 8.69 -18.22 -6.17
C LEU A 46 10.17 -18.19 -6.54
N GLY A 47 11.06 -18.58 -5.60
CA GLY A 47 12.47 -18.79 -5.87
C GLY A 47 13.37 -17.57 -5.74
N ASP A 48 13.00 -16.58 -4.95
CA ASP A 48 13.81 -15.38 -4.66
C ASP A 48 15.19 -15.73 -4.06
N CYS A 49 15.30 -16.90 -3.47
CA CYS A 49 16.54 -17.43 -2.92
C CYS A 49 17.52 -17.98 -3.98
N LEU A 50 17.07 -18.30 -5.22
CA LEU A 50 17.93 -18.89 -6.23
C LEU A 50 19.05 -17.95 -6.71
N PRO A 51 18.75 -16.69 -7.11
CA PRO A 51 19.77 -15.77 -7.63
C PRO A 51 20.79 -15.35 -6.56
N THR A 52 20.47 -15.54 -5.27
CA THR A 52 21.35 -15.14 -4.17
C THR A 52 22.39 -16.21 -3.80
N CYS A 53 22.24 -17.43 -4.35
CA CYS A 53 23.16 -18.53 -4.05
C CYS A 53 24.42 -18.43 -4.93
N PRO A 54 25.61 -18.10 -4.37
CA PRO A 54 26.84 -17.92 -5.15
C PRO A 54 27.39 -19.23 -5.70
N THR A 55 26.99 -20.39 -5.14
CA THR A 55 27.45 -21.72 -5.58
C THR A 55 26.45 -22.46 -6.45
N GLY A 56 25.28 -21.88 -6.70
CA GLY A 56 24.21 -22.54 -7.45
C GLY A 56 23.69 -23.82 -6.79
N ALA A 57 23.77 -23.91 -5.46
CA ALA A 57 23.34 -25.09 -4.70
C ALA A 57 21.80 -25.22 -4.63
N ILE A 58 21.03 -24.20 -5.04
CA ILE A 58 19.57 -24.20 -4.95
C ILE A 58 18.97 -24.46 -6.31
N THR A 59 18.06 -25.42 -6.40
CA THR A 59 17.33 -25.77 -7.61
C THR A 59 15.84 -25.93 -7.32
N PHE A 60 15.02 -25.85 -8.36
CA PHE A 60 13.61 -26.24 -8.26
C PHE A 60 13.45 -27.74 -8.54
N VAL A 61 12.60 -28.35 -7.72
CA VAL A 61 12.16 -29.73 -7.94
C VAL A 61 10.62 -29.78 -7.88
N GLU A 62 10.04 -30.68 -8.68
CA GLU A 62 8.62 -31.01 -8.57
C GLU A 62 8.48 -32.30 -7.76
N ARG A 63 7.95 -32.21 -6.56
CA ARG A 63 7.71 -33.36 -5.69
C ARG A 63 6.41 -33.20 -4.90
N GLU A 64 5.98 -34.27 -4.30
CA GLU A 64 4.91 -34.20 -3.32
C GLU A 64 5.39 -33.39 -2.10
N ALA A 65 4.68 -32.32 -1.80
CA ALA A 65 4.94 -31.44 -0.66
C ALA A 65 3.63 -30.93 -0.09
N ALA A 66 3.67 -30.51 1.18
CA ALA A 66 2.56 -29.83 1.82
C ALA A 66 2.20 -28.55 1.07
N ALA A 67 0.92 -28.18 1.05
CA ALA A 67 0.49 -26.91 0.48
C ALA A 67 1.13 -25.74 1.23
N TYR A 68 1.36 -24.63 0.52
CA TYR A 68 1.84 -23.40 1.15
C TYR A 68 0.82 -22.89 2.17
N ASP A 69 1.27 -22.59 3.37
CA ASP A 69 0.45 -22.11 4.48
C ASP A 69 0.91 -20.72 4.91
N GLU A 70 0.28 -19.70 4.33
CA GLU A 70 0.54 -18.29 4.63
C GLU A 70 0.33 -17.95 6.10
N GLN A 71 -0.67 -18.54 6.74
CA GLN A 71 -0.96 -18.27 8.15
C GLN A 71 0.14 -18.82 9.07
N ALA A 72 0.61 -20.02 8.80
CA ALA A 72 1.73 -20.61 9.54
C ALA A 72 3.04 -19.82 9.36
N VAL A 73 3.27 -19.27 8.16
CA VAL A 73 4.41 -18.38 7.88
C VAL A 73 4.32 -17.08 8.70
N LEU A 74 3.13 -16.45 8.75
CA LEU A 74 2.92 -15.24 9.54
C LEU A 74 3.16 -15.46 11.03
N VAL A 75 2.68 -16.57 11.58
CA VAL A 75 2.91 -16.94 12.99
C VAL A 75 4.42 -17.13 13.26
N ASN A 76 5.13 -17.85 12.39
CA ASN A 76 6.57 -18.06 12.52
C ASN A 76 7.37 -16.74 12.47
N LYS A 77 6.99 -15.82 11.58
CA LYS A 77 7.59 -14.47 11.50
C LYS A 77 7.38 -13.72 12.82
N GLN A 78 6.19 -13.78 13.39
CA GLN A 78 5.86 -13.14 14.67
C GLN A 78 6.68 -13.73 15.84
N GLU A 79 6.79 -15.05 15.92
CA GLU A 79 7.58 -15.71 16.96
C GLU A 79 9.08 -15.40 16.88
N LYS A 80 9.64 -15.34 15.65
CA LYS A 80 11.04 -14.96 15.44
C LYS A 80 11.31 -13.52 15.91
N MET A 81 10.41 -12.57 15.60
CA MET A 81 10.50 -11.18 16.04
C MET A 81 10.42 -11.06 17.56
N GLN A 82 9.52 -11.80 18.22
CA GLN A 82 9.42 -11.84 19.68
C GLN A 82 10.70 -12.34 20.35
N LYS A 83 11.30 -13.41 19.82
CA LYS A 83 12.55 -13.98 20.33
C LYS A 83 13.75 -13.04 20.17
N GLN A 84 13.71 -12.13 19.20
CA GLN A 84 14.76 -11.12 18.97
C GLN A 84 14.55 -9.83 19.79
N GLY A 85 13.55 -9.79 20.68
CA GLY A 85 13.27 -8.62 21.53
C GLY A 85 12.78 -7.38 20.74
N MET A 86 12.51 -7.54 19.45
CA MET A 86 11.89 -6.50 18.65
C MET A 86 10.40 -6.44 18.99
N LYS A 87 9.92 -5.26 19.37
CA LYS A 87 8.48 -5.01 19.48
C LYS A 87 7.87 -5.35 18.13
N LEU A 88 6.94 -6.30 18.10
CA LEU A 88 6.19 -6.67 16.93
C LEU A 88 5.65 -5.39 16.27
N PRO A 89 6.03 -5.10 15.01
CA PRO A 89 5.27 -4.14 14.25
C PRO A 89 3.93 -4.82 13.95
N CYS A 90 2.93 -4.51 14.77
CA CYS A 90 1.58 -5.02 14.60
C CYS A 90 1.00 -4.37 13.35
N GLY A 91 0.99 -5.08 12.24
CA GLY A 91 0.36 -4.66 11.00
C GLY A 91 1.26 -3.97 9.98
N CYS A 92 0.69 -3.73 8.80
CA CYS A 92 1.31 -2.94 7.73
C CYS A 92 1.71 -1.53 8.25
N PRO A 93 2.71 -0.85 7.66
CA PRO A 93 3.13 0.50 8.08
C PRO A 93 1.99 1.51 8.23
N GLY A 94 0.91 1.38 7.45
CA GLY A 94 -0.30 2.20 7.57
C GLY A 94 -1.22 1.86 8.75
N SER A 95 -0.91 0.82 9.55
CA SER A 95 -1.68 0.44 10.75
C SER A 95 -0.90 0.68 12.05
N HIS A 96 0.31 1.22 11.97
CA HIS A 96 1.10 1.52 13.16
C HIS A 96 0.45 2.64 13.96
N SER A 97 0.11 2.34 15.21
CA SER A 97 -0.37 3.34 16.16
C SER A 97 0.77 4.29 16.54
N LYS A 98 0.54 5.58 16.40
CA LYS A 98 1.49 6.63 16.77
C LYS A 98 0.75 7.74 17.51
N LYS A 99 1.27 8.16 18.68
CA LYS A 99 0.83 9.38 19.33
C LYS A 99 1.40 10.58 18.58
N ILE A 100 0.55 11.50 18.16
CA ILE A 100 0.94 12.75 17.52
C ILE A 100 1.01 13.82 18.63
N GLU A 101 2.18 14.42 18.80
CA GLU A 101 2.37 15.52 19.75
C GLU A 101 2.44 16.82 18.94
N HIS A 102 1.53 17.74 19.23
CA HIS A 102 1.54 19.08 18.68
C HIS A 102 2.30 19.99 19.64
N THR A 103 3.25 20.75 19.13
CA THR A 103 3.86 21.84 19.89
C THR A 103 2.78 22.90 20.07
N GLU A 104 2.38 23.18 21.30
CA GLU A 104 1.49 24.29 21.58
C GLU A 104 2.19 25.57 21.13
N CYS A 105 1.77 26.11 20.00
CA CYS A 105 2.10 27.51 19.70
C CYS A 105 1.35 28.35 20.69
N ALA A 106 2.06 29.14 21.46
CA ALA A 106 1.51 30.25 22.24
C ALA A 106 1.05 31.35 21.26
N CYS A 107 0.02 31.05 20.47
CA CYS A 107 -0.68 32.03 19.66
C CYS A 107 -1.75 32.65 20.51
N GLU A 108 -1.73 33.97 20.67
CA GLU A 108 -2.84 34.75 21.19
C GLU A 108 -4.13 34.23 20.54
N GLU A 109 -5.17 34.01 21.33
CA GLU A 109 -6.46 33.48 20.89
C GLU A 109 -7.07 34.37 19.79
N ALA A 110 -6.78 34.06 18.54
CA ALA A 110 -7.55 34.64 17.45
C ALA A 110 -9.00 34.17 17.60
N PRO A 111 -10.00 35.07 17.38
CA PRO A 111 -11.40 34.69 17.51
C PRO A 111 -11.70 33.47 16.65
N TYR A 112 -12.20 32.40 17.28
CA TYR A 112 -12.58 31.18 16.59
C TYR A 112 -13.68 31.48 15.58
N THR A 113 -13.41 31.29 14.31
CA THR A 113 -14.41 31.29 13.25
C THR A 113 -14.68 29.86 12.84
N GLU A 114 -15.94 29.46 12.87
CA GLU A 114 -16.34 28.11 12.48
C GLU A 114 -15.98 27.88 10.99
N PRO A 115 -15.20 26.82 10.66
CA PRO A 115 -14.83 26.54 9.28
C PRO A 115 -16.06 26.14 8.47
N VAL A 116 -16.20 26.71 7.27
CA VAL A 116 -17.33 26.45 6.37
C VAL A 116 -17.01 25.25 5.49
N SER A 117 -17.96 24.32 5.32
CA SER A 117 -17.82 23.20 4.39
C SER A 117 -17.66 23.71 2.96
N ARG A 118 -16.69 23.18 2.23
CA ARG A 118 -16.43 23.48 0.81
C ARG A 118 -16.91 22.37 -0.13
N LEU A 119 -17.57 21.35 0.44
CA LEU A 119 -18.09 20.23 -0.35
C LEU A 119 -19.26 20.74 -1.22
N SER A 120 -19.23 20.40 -2.51
CA SER A 120 -20.18 20.86 -3.52
C SER A 120 -21.02 19.73 -4.14
N GLN A 121 -20.75 18.48 -3.77
CA GLN A 121 -21.54 17.34 -4.28
C GLN A 121 -21.67 16.22 -3.23
N TRP A 122 -22.62 15.33 -3.48
CA TRP A 122 -22.85 14.11 -2.73
C TRP A 122 -23.35 13.01 -3.71
N PRO A 123 -22.95 11.73 -3.56
CA PRO A 123 -22.02 11.17 -2.57
C PRO A 123 -20.55 11.49 -2.89
N VAL A 124 -19.65 11.25 -1.90
CA VAL A 124 -18.19 11.44 -2.06
C VAL A 124 -17.43 10.14 -2.30
N GLN A 125 -17.94 9.01 -1.80
CA GLN A 125 -17.27 7.72 -1.92
C GLN A 125 -17.21 7.25 -3.38
N ILE A 126 -16.01 6.89 -3.86
CA ILE A 126 -15.80 6.39 -5.24
C ILE A 126 -16.78 5.27 -5.57
N LYS A 127 -17.02 4.36 -4.65
CA LYS A 127 -17.94 3.22 -4.85
C LYS A 127 -19.40 3.62 -5.06
N LEU A 128 -19.83 4.74 -4.47
CA LEU A 128 -21.22 5.17 -4.45
C LEU A 128 -21.55 6.18 -5.54
N VAL A 129 -20.57 6.98 -5.98
CA VAL A 129 -20.82 8.04 -6.95
C VAL A 129 -21.28 7.47 -8.30
N PRO A 130 -22.31 8.04 -8.95
CA PRO A 130 -22.70 7.67 -10.31
C PRO A 130 -21.60 8.03 -11.32
N VAL A 131 -21.41 7.23 -12.36
CA VAL A 131 -20.38 7.48 -13.38
C VAL A 131 -20.68 8.75 -14.18
N ASN A 132 -21.95 9.03 -14.50
CA ASN A 132 -22.40 10.13 -15.35
C ASN A 132 -23.18 11.16 -14.53
N ALA A 133 -22.58 11.71 -13.48
CA ALA A 133 -23.23 12.74 -12.70
C ALA A 133 -23.00 14.14 -13.31
N PRO A 134 -24.00 15.03 -13.33
CA PRO A 134 -23.88 16.36 -13.95
C PRO A 134 -22.75 17.22 -13.37
N TYR A 135 -22.38 17.01 -12.12
CA TYR A 135 -21.30 17.76 -11.46
C TYR A 135 -19.90 17.41 -11.97
N PHE A 136 -19.74 16.38 -12.80
CA PHE A 136 -18.46 16.07 -13.44
C PHE A 136 -18.16 16.93 -14.66
N ASP A 137 -19.16 17.57 -15.24
CA ASP A 137 -18.96 18.40 -16.43
C ASP A 137 -18.11 19.63 -16.11
N GLY A 138 -16.97 19.76 -16.80
CA GLY A 138 -15.99 20.81 -16.56
C GLY A 138 -15.29 20.75 -15.20
N ALA A 139 -15.32 19.62 -14.50
CA ALA A 139 -14.85 19.50 -13.14
C ALA A 139 -13.32 19.43 -13.01
N LYS A 140 -12.81 20.01 -11.92
CA LYS A 140 -11.53 19.64 -11.34
C LYS A 140 -11.78 18.50 -10.35
N LEU A 141 -11.21 17.34 -10.59
CA LEU A 141 -11.44 16.14 -9.80
C LEU A 141 -10.41 16.02 -8.68
N LEU A 142 -10.89 15.88 -7.46
CA LEU A 142 -10.07 15.52 -6.30
C LEU A 142 -10.30 14.04 -5.97
N ILE A 143 -9.25 13.24 -5.95
CA ILE A 143 -9.26 11.84 -5.51
C ILE A 143 -8.44 11.76 -4.23
N ALA A 144 -9.12 11.59 -3.10
CA ALA A 144 -8.51 11.66 -1.78
C ALA A 144 -8.59 10.33 -1.02
N ALA A 145 -7.52 9.98 -0.33
CA ALA A 145 -7.57 8.88 0.63
C ALA A 145 -8.38 9.26 1.87
N ASP A 146 -9.16 8.34 2.42
CA ASP A 146 -10.07 8.56 3.56
C ASP A 146 -9.42 9.30 4.74
N CYS A 147 -8.16 8.98 5.05
CA CYS A 147 -7.46 9.54 6.20
C CYS A 147 -7.00 10.99 6.01
N THR A 148 -6.93 11.50 4.77
CA THR A 148 -6.28 12.79 4.47
C THR A 148 -7.02 13.98 5.04
N ALA A 149 -8.36 13.94 5.00
CA ALA A 149 -9.19 15.01 5.56
C ALA A 149 -9.13 15.10 7.09
N TYR A 150 -8.83 13.99 7.75
CA TYR A 150 -8.63 13.95 9.20
C TYR A 150 -7.23 14.38 9.61
N ALA A 151 -6.22 14.06 8.78
CA ALA A 151 -4.83 14.37 9.08
C ALA A 151 -4.49 15.85 8.81
N TYR A 152 -4.99 16.43 7.72
CA TYR A 152 -4.66 17.79 7.30
C TYR A 152 -5.77 18.78 7.65
N ALA A 153 -5.53 19.63 8.63
CA ALA A 153 -6.55 20.53 9.20
C ALA A 153 -7.23 21.47 8.17
N ALA A 154 -6.48 22.00 7.20
CA ALA A 154 -7.01 22.91 6.18
C ALA A 154 -7.55 22.20 4.93
N PHE A 155 -7.97 20.94 5.05
CA PHE A 155 -8.34 20.10 3.89
C PHE A 155 -9.47 20.69 3.03
N HIS A 156 -10.52 21.24 3.66
CA HIS A 156 -11.63 21.85 2.94
C HIS A 156 -11.18 23.04 2.11
N GLU A 157 -10.39 23.95 2.68
CA GLU A 157 -9.96 25.16 1.98
C GLU A 157 -8.93 24.87 0.89
N ARG A 158 -8.01 23.92 1.13
CA ARG A 158 -6.91 23.69 0.21
C ARG A 158 -7.25 22.73 -0.92
N PHE A 159 -8.05 21.69 -0.64
CA PHE A 159 -8.28 20.60 -1.58
C PHE A 159 -9.74 20.48 -2.04
N ILE A 160 -10.72 20.58 -1.14
CA ILE A 160 -12.13 20.41 -1.53
C ILE A 160 -12.63 21.62 -2.29
N ARG A 161 -12.22 22.81 -1.91
CA ARG A 161 -12.69 24.06 -2.54
C ARG A 161 -12.48 24.07 -4.05
N GLY A 162 -13.58 24.15 -4.79
CA GLY A 162 -13.56 24.19 -6.26
C GLY A 162 -13.24 22.86 -6.94
N HIS A 163 -13.30 21.74 -6.21
CA HIS A 163 -13.13 20.40 -6.76
C HIS A 163 -14.37 19.55 -6.52
N ILE A 164 -14.59 18.61 -7.41
CA ILE A 164 -15.49 17.48 -7.19
C ILE A 164 -14.67 16.39 -6.50
N THR A 165 -15.11 15.99 -5.31
CA THR A 165 -14.32 15.19 -4.38
C THR A 165 -14.76 13.74 -4.40
N LEU A 166 -13.82 12.84 -4.68
CA LEU A 166 -13.99 11.40 -4.58
C LEU A 166 -13.05 10.85 -3.49
N VAL A 167 -13.58 9.98 -2.64
CA VAL A 167 -12.87 9.47 -1.45
C VAL A 167 -12.86 7.95 -1.47
N GLY A 168 -11.77 7.33 -1.01
CA GLY A 168 -11.69 5.89 -0.88
C GLY A 168 -10.40 5.42 -0.18
N CYS A 169 -10.44 4.18 0.31
CA CYS A 169 -9.31 3.52 0.94
C CYS A 169 -8.96 2.20 0.26
N PRO A 170 -7.86 2.12 -0.52
CA PRO A 170 -7.50 0.89 -1.23
C PRO A 170 -7.16 -0.29 -0.29
N LYS A 171 -6.92 -0.02 0.99
CA LYS A 171 -6.67 -1.05 2.00
C LYS A 171 -7.94 -1.64 2.57
N LEU A 172 -8.99 -0.83 2.76
CA LEU A 172 -10.25 -1.24 3.37
C LEU A 172 -11.28 -1.69 2.32
N ASP A 173 -11.24 -1.09 1.16
CA ASP A 173 -12.15 -1.43 0.07
C ASP A 173 -11.54 -2.53 -0.81
N SER A 174 -12.22 -3.67 -0.87
CA SER A 174 -11.80 -4.82 -1.71
C SER A 174 -12.22 -4.62 -3.18
N VAL A 175 -11.83 -3.48 -3.80
CA VAL A 175 -12.21 -3.15 -5.19
C VAL A 175 -11.04 -2.49 -5.94
N ASP A 176 -10.99 -2.69 -7.25
CA ASP A 176 -10.10 -1.93 -8.13
C ASP A 176 -10.78 -0.62 -8.54
N TYR A 177 -10.37 0.48 -7.94
CA TYR A 177 -10.89 1.80 -8.27
C TYR A 177 -10.61 2.23 -9.71
N SER A 178 -9.59 1.65 -10.36
CA SER A 178 -9.18 2.07 -11.69
C SER A 178 -10.29 1.90 -12.73
N GLU A 179 -11.13 0.88 -12.62
CA GLU A 179 -12.22 0.64 -13.55
C GLU A 179 -13.23 1.79 -13.52
N LYS A 180 -13.76 2.06 -12.33
CA LYS A 180 -14.77 3.11 -12.15
C LYS A 180 -14.22 4.52 -12.41
N LEU A 181 -12.99 4.79 -11.99
CA LEU A 181 -12.32 6.06 -12.29
C LEU A 181 -12.09 6.23 -13.79
N THR A 182 -11.77 5.15 -14.51
CA THR A 182 -11.64 5.15 -15.98
C THR A 182 -12.96 5.58 -16.64
N GLU A 183 -14.08 4.99 -16.19
CA GLU A 183 -15.40 5.33 -16.73
C GLU A 183 -15.77 6.78 -16.45
N ILE A 184 -15.56 7.26 -15.22
CA ILE A 184 -15.82 8.66 -14.84
C ILE A 184 -14.99 9.60 -15.72
N ILE A 185 -13.68 9.37 -15.85
CA ILE A 185 -12.78 10.22 -16.62
C ILE A 185 -13.11 10.17 -18.12
N ARG A 186 -13.42 8.98 -18.65
CA ARG A 186 -13.73 8.79 -20.08
C ARG A 186 -15.02 9.49 -20.49
N ASN A 187 -16.06 9.38 -19.68
CA ASN A 187 -17.42 9.78 -20.05
C ASN A 187 -17.75 11.24 -19.69
N ASN A 188 -16.89 11.94 -18.95
CA ASN A 188 -17.16 13.30 -18.49
C ASN A 188 -16.04 14.27 -18.89
N ASP A 189 -16.34 15.56 -18.98
CA ASP A 189 -15.35 16.61 -19.24
C ASP A 189 -14.58 16.96 -17.95
N ILE A 190 -13.49 16.23 -17.67
CA ILE A 190 -12.63 16.46 -16.51
C ILE A 190 -11.47 17.37 -16.93
N ARG A 191 -11.32 18.51 -16.24
CA ARG A 191 -10.27 19.50 -16.53
C ARG A 191 -8.91 19.16 -15.92
N SER A 192 -8.91 18.61 -14.71
CA SER A 192 -7.69 18.22 -14.00
C SER A 192 -7.99 17.17 -12.94
N VAL A 193 -6.98 16.43 -12.55
CA VAL A 193 -7.06 15.43 -11.45
C VAL A 193 -6.00 15.73 -10.40
N THR A 194 -6.42 15.87 -9.14
CA THR A 194 -5.54 15.98 -8.00
C THR A 194 -5.73 14.74 -7.12
N VAL A 195 -4.66 14.00 -6.88
CA VAL A 195 -4.65 12.88 -5.94
C VAL A 195 -4.07 13.37 -4.62
N VAL A 196 -4.79 13.17 -3.52
CA VAL A 196 -4.27 13.46 -2.18
C VAL A 196 -4.22 12.16 -1.39
N ARG A 197 -3.02 11.77 -0.97
CA ARG A 197 -2.79 10.53 -0.27
C ARG A 197 -1.98 10.73 1.01
N MET A 198 -2.04 9.76 1.92
CA MET A 198 -1.12 9.72 3.04
C MET A 198 0.25 9.17 2.60
N GLU A 199 1.29 9.51 3.36
CA GLU A 199 2.66 9.00 3.14
C GLU A 199 2.81 7.49 3.37
N VAL A 200 1.79 6.84 3.96
CA VAL A 200 1.81 5.42 4.26
C VAL A 200 1.67 4.57 2.98
N PRO A 201 2.37 3.42 2.89
CA PRO A 201 2.44 2.60 1.67
C PRO A 201 1.09 2.16 1.12
N CYS A 202 0.10 1.87 1.99
CA CYS A 202 -1.22 1.43 1.56
C CYS A 202 -1.96 2.46 0.69
N CYS A 203 -1.67 3.76 0.83
CA CYS A 203 -2.27 4.80 0.00
C CYS A 203 -1.69 4.88 -1.43
N GLY A 204 -0.55 4.22 -1.70
CA GLY A 204 0.01 4.12 -3.05
C GLY A 204 -0.94 3.46 -4.05
N GLY A 205 -1.81 2.56 -3.57
CA GLY A 205 -2.84 1.93 -4.40
C GLY A 205 -3.84 2.91 -5.03
N LEU A 206 -4.17 4.01 -4.34
CA LEU A 206 -5.07 5.05 -4.88
C LEU A 206 -4.40 5.84 -6.02
N GLU A 207 -3.14 6.17 -5.86
CA GLU A 207 -2.33 6.81 -6.91
C GLU A 207 -2.20 5.91 -8.13
N MET A 208 -1.86 4.62 -7.93
CA MET A 208 -1.75 3.64 -9.01
C MET A 208 -3.07 3.46 -9.76
N ALA A 209 -4.19 3.36 -9.05
CA ALA A 209 -5.51 3.24 -9.65
C ALA A 209 -5.87 4.48 -10.49
N THR A 210 -5.56 5.68 -9.99
CA THR A 210 -5.79 6.93 -10.73
C THR A 210 -4.91 7.01 -11.98
N LYS A 211 -3.63 6.68 -11.87
CA LYS A 211 -2.69 6.65 -13.00
C LYS A 211 -3.18 5.69 -14.10
N LYS A 212 -3.58 4.48 -13.70
CA LYS A 212 -4.14 3.48 -14.62
C LYS A 212 -5.41 3.99 -15.28
N ALA A 213 -6.30 4.64 -14.51
CA ALA A 213 -7.54 5.23 -15.04
C ALA A 213 -7.28 6.33 -16.06
N LEU A 214 -6.35 7.23 -15.80
CA LEU A 214 -5.94 8.29 -16.74
C LEU A 214 -5.40 7.67 -18.04
N GLN A 215 -4.53 6.68 -17.96
CA GLN A 215 -3.99 5.98 -19.14
C GLN A 215 -5.09 5.28 -19.96
N GLN A 216 -6.02 4.59 -19.29
CA GLN A 216 -7.09 3.84 -19.95
C GLN A 216 -8.23 4.70 -20.45
N SER A 217 -8.39 5.92 -19.94
CA SER A 217 -9.43 6.86 -20.40
C SER A 217 -9.21 7.33 -21.86
N GLY A 218 -7.96 7.30 -22.32
CA GLY A 218 -7.57 7.83 -23.63
C GLY A 218 -7.54 9.36 -23.70
N LYS A 219 -7.71 10.06 -22.56
CA LYS A 219 -7.70 11.52 -22.48
C LYS A 219 -6.37 12.03 -21.92
N PHE A 220 -5.90 13.14 -22.45
CA PHE A 220 -4.74 13.84 -21.90
C PHE A 220 -5.23 14.91 -20.90
N ILE A 221 -5.16 14.59 -19.60
CA ILE A 221 -5.64 15.44 -18.51
C ILE A 221 -4.47 15.75 -17.58
N PRO A 222 -4.20 17.01 -17.25
CA PRO A 222 -3.18 17.37 -16.28
C PRO A 222 -3.54 16.80 -14.90
N TRP A 223 -2.55 16.22 -14.24
CA TRP A 223 -2.75 15.62 -12.93
C TRP A 223 -1.55 15.82 -12.02
N GLN A 224 -1.79 15.76 -10.70
CA GLN A 224 -0.76 15.89 -9.67
C GLN A 224 -1.06 14.98 -8.48
N VAL A 225 -0.02 14.66 -7.72
CA VAL A 225 -0.13 13.94 -6.44
C VAL A 225 0.34 14.85 -5.33
N VAL A 226 -0.38 14.87 -4.22
CA VAL A 226 0.00 15.57 -3.00
C VAL A 226 0.03 14.55 -1.86
N THR A 227 1.12 14.50 -1.13
CA THR A 227 1.29 13.56 -0.02
C THR A 227 1.15 14.29 1.32
N VAL A 228 0.25 13.79 2.16
CA VAL A 228 0.03 14.25 3.54
C VAL A 228 0.79 13.33 4.48
N THR A 229 1.54 13.91 5.40
CA THR A 229 2.23 13.16 6.46
C THR A 229 1.26 12.78 7.57
N VAL A 230 1.60 11.78 8.37
CA VAL A 230 0.80 11.41 9.55
C VAL A 230 0.74 12.51 10.62
N ASN A 231 1.67 13.47 10.57
CA ASN A 231 1.67 14.63 11.47
C ASN A 231 0.81 15.80 10.96
N GLY A 232 0.12 15.65 9.82
CA GLY A 232 -0.76 16.65 9.26
C GLY A 232 -0.07 17.75 8.43
N SER A 233 1.16 17.52 7.98
CA SER A 233 1.89 18.42 7.08
C SER A 233 1.84 17.91 5.64
N LEU A 234 2.05 18.80 4.68
CA LEU A 234 2.28 18.39 3.29
C LEU A 234 3.76 18.03 3.11
N LYS A 235 4.02 16.94 2.40
CA LYS A 235 5.36 16.56 2.03
C LYS A 235 5.79 17.41 0.84
N GLU A 236 6.90 18.12 0.98
CA GLU A 236 7.56 18.80 -0.15
C GLU A 236 8.21 17.74 -1.05
N GLU A 237 7.94 17.78 -2.36
CA GLU A 237 8.59 16.94 -3.36
C GLU A 237 9.88 17.59 -3.88
#